data_f86a7f94c74d19139e5b5f0a42216930
#
_entry.id   f86a7f94c74d19139e5b5f0a42216930
#
_cell.length_a   1.000
_cell.length_b   1.000
_cell.length_c   1.000
_cell.angle_alpha   90.00
_cell.angle_beta   90.00
_cell.angle_gamma   90.00
#
_symmetry.space_group_name_H-M   'P 1'
#
loop_
_entity.id
_entity.type
_entity.pdbx_description
1 polymer ?
#
loop_
_entity_poly.entity_id
_entity_poly.type
_entity_poly.pdbx_seq_one_letter_code
_entity_poly.pdbx_strand_id
1 'polypeptide(L)'
;MKKIKPMWVFKSYKDYKIWKIFPTRYDKILCELRDLNKKDTSFVCLSIYDGDKIWEKSDFEEPWWIQVADVDEDIFFLCEFKRPDLPVQGKTYAVSSSSGEVLWEDDKFDFMFALNGRVYGVRNLIDSRFYFVVDARTGEILETYGDEKAEEINELRNEKIKSMEFIETSISFDEYHPDYETAKGLVDSFVSDGDPRFPPEVLIKENISLINYHIAHGVKSGSERFKNVLKIVEINTGKLLYHDVLYDDLSFFMPDAFFCKDDFVFYVREQIELIAIKLPHQI
;
A
#
# COMPACT_ATOMS: atom_id res chain seq x y z
N MET A 1 0.62 -26.10 -17.10
CA MET A 1 1.63 -25.19 -16.51
C MET A 1 2.10 -25.71 -15.16
N LYS A 2 3.32 -25.36 -14.71
CA LYS A 2 3.78 -25.66 -13.34
C LYS A 2 3.06 -24.76 -12.34
N LYS A 3 2.89 -25.21 -11.09
CA LYS A 3 2.42 -24.34 -9.99
C LYS A 3 3.36 -23.14 -9.86
N ILE A 4 2.79 -21.97 -9.69
CA ILE A 4 3.55 -20.73 -9.42
C ILE A 4 4.15 -20.84 -8.01
N LYS A 5 5.30 -20.18 -7.81
CA LYS A 5 5.95 -20.05 -6.50
C LYS A 5 6.26 -18.57 -6.28
N PRO A 6 6.38 -18.14 -5.02
CA PRO A 6 6.92 -16.82 -4.74
C PRO A 6 8.24 -16.63 -5.48
N MET A 7 8.40 -15.46 -6.08
CA MET A 7 9.64 -15.05 -6.71
C MET A 7 10.67 -14.69 -5.65
N TRP A 8 10.21 -13.93 -4.65
CA TRP A 8 10.97 -13.61 -3.47
C TRP A 8 10.06 -13.39 -2.25
N VAL A 9 10.65 -13.43 -1.08
CA VAL A 9 10.00 -13.17 0.22
C VAL A 9 10.95 -12.30 1.04
N PHE A 10 10.50 -11.09 1.39
CA PHE A 10 11.17 -10.28 2.40
C PHE A 10 10.53 -10.58 3.76
N LYS A 11 11.35 -10.87 4.77
CA LYS A 11 10.89 -11.11 6.13
C LYS A 11 11.33 -9.98 7.05
N SER A 12 10.35 -9.40 7.75
CA SER A 12 10.62 -8.37 8.75
C SER A 12 11.42 -8.94 9.93
N TYR A 13 12.02 -8.07 10.72
CA TYR A 13 12.75 -8.47 11.95
C TYR A 13 11.77 -9.02 12.99
N LYS A 14 12.30 -9.80 13.94
CA LYS A 14 11.52 -10.56 14.93
C LYS A 14 10.42 -9.77 15.65
N ASP A 15 10.68 -8.50 16.00
CA ASP A 15 9.75 -7.69 16.80
C ASP A 15 8.98 -6.65 15.94
N TYR A 16 9.35 -6.53 14.65
CA TYR A 16 8.72 -5.58 13.75
C TYR A 16 7.62 -6.23 12.92
N LYS A 17 6.54 -5.48 12.71
CA LYS A 17 5.44 -5.80 11.82
C LYS A 17 5.50 -4.92 10.58
N ILE A 18 5.23 -5.50 9.42
CA ILE A 18 5.00 -4.73 8.20
C ILE A 18 3.66 -4.03 8.35
N TRP A 19 3.71 -2.71 8.49
CA TRP A 19 2.54 -1.89 8.76
C TRP A 19 1.88 -1.40 7.47
N LYS A 20 2.69 -0.92 6.56
CA LYS A 20 2.27 -0.45 5.24
C LYS A 20 3.36 -0.75 4.21
N ILE A 21 2.95 -0.81 2.94
CA ILE A 21 3.83 -0.95 1.79
C ILE A 21 3.46 0.09 0.74
N PHE A 22 4.47 0.69 0.11
CA PHE A 22 4.32 1.77 -0.86
C PHE A 22 5.19 1.46 -2.09
N PRO A 23 4.60 0.93 -3.17
CA PRO A 23 5.34 0.75 -4.42
C PRO A 23 5.57 2.10 -5.09
N THR A 24 6.77 2.29 -5.65
CA THR A 24 7.03 3.40 -6.56
C THR A 24 6.50 3.06 -7.96
N ARG A 25 6.39 4.07 -8.82
CA ARG A 25 6.06 3.85 -10.24
C ARG A 25 7.10 2.95 -10.94
N TYR A 26 8.36 2.99 -10.50
CA TYR A 26 9.47 2.28 -11.15
C TYR A 26 9.71 0.89 -10.54
N ASP A 27 10.81 0.76 -9.82
CA ASP A 27 11.42 -0.52 -9.46
C ASP A 27 11.58 -0.76 -7.95
N LYS A 28 10.97 0.08 -7.12
CA LYS A 28 11.13 0.02 -5.66
C LYS A 28 9.81 -0.13 -4.93
N ILE A 29 9.90 -0.69 -3.74
CA ILE A 29 8.81 -0.77 -2.78
C ILE A 29 9.33 -0.41 -1.38
N LEU A 30 8.67 0.55 -0.73
CA LEU A 30 8.98 0.94 0.63
C LEU A 30 8.08 0.20 1.61
N CYS A 31 8.69 -0.43 2.60
CA CYS A 31 8.01 -1.04 3.72
C CYS A 31 8.15 -0.15 4.95
N GLU A 32 7.03 0.24 5.53
CA GLU A 32 6.96 0.83 6.87
C GLU A 32 6.86 -0.31 7.88
N LEU A 33 7.86 -0.46 8.73
CA LEU A 33 7.94 -1.48 9.76
C LEU A 33 7.74 -0.84 11.14
N ARG A 34 6.97 -1.50 12.04
CA ARG A 34 6.71 -0.99 13.39
C ARG A 34 6.96 -2.04 14.46
N ASP A 35 7.76 -1.67 15.48
CA ASP A 35 7.86 -2.40 16.74
C ASP A 35 6.87 -1.81 17.75
N LEU A 36 5.77 -2.51 17.99
CA LEU A 36 4.69 -2.05 18.87
C LEU A 36 5.11 -1.98 20.34
N ASN A 37 6.13 -2.73 20.74
CA ASN A 37 6.62 -2.76 22.13
C ASN A 37 7.57 -1.61 22.41
N LYS A 38 8.53 -1.38 21.51
CA LYS A 38 9.51 -0.30 21.65
C LYS A 38 8.98 1.07 21.23
N LYS A 39 7.84 1.09 20.51
CA LYS A 39 7.33 2.29 19.85
C LYS A 39 8.36 2.89 18.90
N ASP A 40 8.78 2.07 17.96
CA ASP A 40 9.81 2.40 16.99
C ASP A 40 9.36 2.06 15.56
N THR A 41 9.78 2.88 14.61
CA THR A 41 9.44 2.73 13.18
C THR A 41 10.72 2.66 12.38
N SER A 42 10.79 1.69 11.48
CA SER A 42 11.85 1.55 10.49
C SER A 42 11.28 1.55 9.09
N PHE A 43 11.94 2.19 8.16
CA PHE A 43 11.60 2.22 6.75
C PHE A 43 12.63 1.41 5.96
N VAL A 44 12.17 0.42 5.21
CA VAL A 44 13.01 -0.47 4.41
C VAL A 44 12.60 -0.37 2.95
N CYS A 45 13.52 0.05 2.11
CA CYS A 45 13.32 0.08 0.66
C CYS A 45 13.88 -1.18 0.02
N LEU A 46 13.07 -1.83 -0.79
CA LEU A 46 13.38 -3.07 -1.49
C LEU A 46 13.31 -2.87 -3.00
N SER A 47 14.09 -3.65 -3.73
CA SER A 47 13.91 -3.84 -5.16
C SER A 47 12.65 -4.69 -5.43
N ILE A 48 11.82 -4.26 -6.36
CA ILE A 48 10.61 -5.00 -6.76
C ILE A 48 10.96 -6.35 -7.41
N TYR A 49 12.10 -6.42 -8.11
CA TYR A 49 12.44 -7.56 -8.95
C TYR A 49 12.97 -8.77 -8.19
N ASP A 50 13.72 -8.55 -7.11
CA ASP A 50 14.41 -9.61 -6.35
C ASP A 50 14.17 -9.55 -4.85
N GLY A 51 13.54 -8.47 -4.35
CA GLY A 51 13.30 -8.27 -2.92
C GLY A 51 14.53 -7.88 -2.12
N ASP A 52 15.63 -7.58 -2.81
CA ASP A 52 16.88 -7.18 -2.16
C ASP A 52 16.72 -5.81 -1.48
N LYS A 53 17.25 -5.72 -0.26
CA LYS A 53 17.23 -4.47 0.50
C LYS A 53 18.20 -3.46 -0.12
N ILE A 54 17.65 -2.32 -0.56
CA ILE A 54 18.42 -1.20 -1.11
C ILE A 54 18.97 -0.36 0.05
N TRP A 55 18.12 0.03 0.98
CA TRP A 55 18.47 0.75 2.20
C TRP A 55 17.46 0.52 3.32
N GLU A 56 17.84 0.94 4.50
CA GLU A 56 17.00 0.95 5.71
C GLU A 56 17.29 2.21 6.51
N LYS A 57 16.26 2.80 7.13
CA LYS A 57 16.36 4.02 7.93
C LYS A 57 15.36 4.01 9.08
N SER A 58 15.85 4.32 10.30
CA SER A 58 15.04 4.40 11.52
C SER A 58 15.49 5.55 12.46
N ASP A 59 16.45 6.38 12.05
CA ASP A 59 17.07 7.43 12.85
C ASP A 59 16.36 8.79 12.72
N PHE A 60 15.03 8.79 12.82
CA PHE A 60 14.22 10.02 12.86
C PHE A 60 14.07 10.53 14.30
N GLU A 61 13.91 11.86 14.46
CA GLU A 61 13.72 12.48 15.78
C GLU A 61 12.46 11.97 16.47
N GLU A 62 11.36 11.78 15.70
CA GLU A 62 10.15 11.14 16.18
C GLU A 62 10.13 9.67 15.74
N PRO A 63 10.40 8.72 16.65
CA PRO A 63 10.59 7.33 16.28
C PRO A 63 9.28 6.56 16.05
N TRP A 64 8.14 7.07 16.53
CA TRP A 64 6.86 6.33 16.48
C TRP A 64 5.77 7.02 15.68
N TRP A 65 5.59 8.32 15.87
CA TRP A 65 4.55 9.10 15.20
C TRP A 65 5.03 9.65 13.86
N ILE A 66 5.78 8.86 13.12
CA ILE A 66 6.22 9.12 11.75
C ILE A 66 5.64 8.06 10.84
N GLN A 67 5.22 8.45 9.65
CA GLN A 67 4.69 7.53 8.63
C GLN A 67 4.98 8.02 7.23
N VAL A 68 4.87 7.11 6.25
CA VAL A 68 4.87 7.51 4.83
C VAL A 68 3.59 8.27 4.54
N ALA A 69 3.74 9.48 4.00
CA ALA A 69 2.63 10.34 3.59
C ALA A 69 2.33 10.18 2.10
N ASP A 70 3.37 10.11 1.26
CA ASP A 70 3.23 9.96 -0.19
C ASP A 70 4.52 9.45 -0.84
N VAL A 71 4.39 9.12 -2.12
CA VAL A 71 5.49 8.76 -3.02
C VAL A 71 5.30 9.52 -4.34
N ASP A 72 6.33 10.21 -4.79
CA ASP A 72 6.34 10.84 -6.10
C ASP A 72 7.69 10.63 -6.78
N GLU A 73 7.69 10.17 -8.03
CA GLU A 73 8.89 9.81 -8.77
C GLU A 73 9.84 8.91 -7.96
N ASP A 74 11.01 9.42 -7.57
CA ASP A 74 12.06 8.74 -6.83
C ASP A 74 12.22 9.27 -5.38
N ILE A 75 11.18 9.92 -4.84
CA ILE A 75 11.18 10.52 -3.50
C ILE A 75 10.03 9.94 -2.68
N PHE A 76 10.34 9.52 -1.46
CA PHE A 76 9.36 9.22 -0.42
C PHE A 76 9.19 10.42 0.51
N PHE A 77 7.94 10.77 0.80
CA PHE A 77 7.62 11.82 1.76
C PHE A 77 7.14 11.18 3.06
N LEU A 78 7.81 11.51 4.16
CA LEU A 78 7.44 11.07 5.50
C LEU A 78 6.93 12.26 6.29
N CYS A 79 5.91 12.06 7.11
CA CYS A 79 5.38 13.09 8.00
C CYS A 79 5.36 12.61 9.43
N GLU A 80 5.81 13.46 10.33
CA GLU A 80 5.61 13.30 11.77
C GLU A 80 4.22 13.80 12.18
N PHE A 81 3.73 13.27 13.29
CA PHE A 81 2.51 13.74 13.97
C PHE A 81 2.85 14.11 15.42
N LYS A 82 2.47 15.32 15.83
CA LYS A 82 2.79 15.85 17.15
C LYS A 82 2.04 15.14 18.28
N ARG A 83 0.85 14.59 18.00
CA ARG A 83 0.03 13.88 18.96
C ARG A 83 -0.83 12.82 18.27
N PRO A 84 -1.08 11.67 18.92
CA PRO A 84 -1.85 10.58 18.33
C PRO A 84 -3.34 10.91 18.12
N ASP A 85 -3.89 11.79 18.95
CA ASP A 85 -5.30 12.17 19.01
C ASP A 85 -5.64 13.43 18.21
N LEU A 86 -4.62 14.15 17.72
CA LEU A 86 -4.80 15.34 16.89
C LEU A 86 -4.00 15.16 15.59
N PRO A 87 -4.63 15.34 14.42
CA PRO A 87 -3.96 15.23 13.12
C PRO A 87 -3.07 16.47 12.84
N VAL A 88 -2.32 16.93 13.84
CA VAL A 88 -1.38 18.03 13.67
C VAL A 88 -0.06 17.42 13.22
N GLN A 89 0.32 17.73 11.99
CA GLN A 89 1.59 17.32 11.43
C GLN A 89 2.75 18.04 12.13
N GLY A 90 3.88 17.36 12.19
CA GLY A 90 5.18 17.88 12.58
C GLY A 90 6.02 18.16 11.34
N LYS A 91 7.26 17.66 11.36
CA LYS A 91 8.16 17.75 10.21
C LYS A 91 7.71 16.87 9.06
N THR A 92 7.94 17.36 7.86
CA THR A 92 7.92 16.60 6.62
C THR A 92 9.34 16.36 6.18
N TYR A 93 9.65 15.13 5.78
CA TYR A 93 10.94 14.73 5.23
C TYR A 93 10.75 14.28 3.78
N ALA A 94 11.62 14.74 2.89
CA ALA A 94 11.80 14.14 1.58
C ALA A 94 13.00 13.19 1.62
N VAL A 95 12.79 11.94 1.25
CA VAL A 95 13.81 10.88 1.33
C VAL A 95 14.04 10.29 -0.04
N SER A 96 15.29 10.25 -0.48
CA SER A 96 15.68 9.63 -1.74
C SER A 96 15.33 8.13 -1.74
N SER A 97 14.58 7.69 -2.74
CA SER A 97 14.26 6.26 -2.89
C SER A 97 15.48 5.41 -3.24
N SER A 98 16.53 6.01 -3.77
CA SER A 98 17.74 5.31 -4.19
C SER A 98 18.73 5.08 -3.05
N SER A 99 18.83 6.01 -2.09
CA SER A 99 19.86 5.97 -1.03
C SER A 99 19.32 5.97 0.40
N GLY A 100 18.05 6.37 0.61
CA GLY A 100 17.50 6.58 1.95
C GLY A 100 17.99 7.88 2.62
N GLU A 101 18.72 8.72 1.89
CA GLU A 101 19.17 10.00 2.41
C GLU A 101 18.01 10.99 2.51
N VAL A 102 17.94 11.76 3.58
CA VAL A 102 17.04 12.89 3.72
C VAL A 102 17.57 14.01 2.83
N LEU A 103 16.79 14.37 1.81
CA LEU A 103 17.10 15.46 0.89
C LEU A 103 16.85 16.81 1.56
N TRP A 104 15.74 16.92 2.26
CA TRP A 104 15.36 18.09 3.07
C TRP A 104 14.33 17.69 4.13
N GLU A 105 14.17 18.56 5.13
CA GLU A 105 13.10 18.52 6.13
C GLU A 105 12.51 19.93 6.34
N ASP A 106 11.21 20.03 6.61
CA ASP A 106 10.53 21.31 6.86
C ASP A 106 9.31 21.10 7.77
N ASP A 107 8.98 22.08 8.59
CA ASP A 107 7.80 22.13 9.48
C ASP A 107 6.94 23.39 9.27
N LYS A 108 7.19 24.13 8.17
CA LYS A 108 6.48 25.37 7.87
C LYS A 108 5.08 25.14 7.32
N PHE A 109 4.79 23.94 6.80
CA PHE A 109 3.50 23.58 6.23
C PHE A 109 3.12 22.16 6.60
N ASP A 110 1.83 21.86 6.62
CA ASP A 110 1.31 20.49 6.67
C ASP A 110 1.33 19.92 5.25
N PHE A 111 1.92 18.76 5.06
CA PHE A 111 2.01 18.07 3.78
C PHE A 111 0.60 17.63 3.31
N MET A 112 0.27 17.85 2.05
CA MET A 112 -0.98 17.41 1.43
C MET A 112 -0.78 16.25 0.46
N PHE A 113 0.03 16.45 -0.57
CA PHE A 113 0.40 15.45 -1.58
C PHE A 113 1.62 15.93 -2.38
N ALA A 114 2.22 15.00 -3.14
CA ALA A 114 3.27 15.32 -4.11
C ALA A 114 2.84 14.88 -5.51
N LEU A 115 3.14 15.70 -6.51
CA LEU A 115 2.80 15.43 -7.91
C LEU A 115 3.80 16.09 -8.86
N ASN A 116 4.35 15.30 -9.78
CA ASN A 116 5.23 15.78 -10.85
C ASN A 116 6.41 16.63 -10.35
N GLY A 117 7.11 16.17 -9.31
CA GLY A 117 8.27 16.85 -8.73
C GLY A 117 7.94 18.07 -7.88
N ARG A 118 6.69 18.25 -7.51
CA ARG A 118 6.22 19.34 -6.62
C ARG A 118 5.51 18.76 -5.41
N VAL A 119 5.76 19.35 -4.25
CA VAL A 119 5.01 19.10 -3.00
C VAL A 119 4.00 20.22 -2.81
N TYR A 120 2.78 19.84 -2.52
CA TYR A 120 1.70 20.73 -2.15
C TYR A 120 1.48 20.63 -0.65
N GLY A 121 1.60 21.74 0.04
CA GLY A 121 1.40 21.85 1.48
C GLY A 121 0.37 22.92 1.83
N VAL A 122 -0.10 22.90 3.07
CA VAL A 122 -1.07 23.85 3.58
C VAL A 122 -0.69 24.33 4.98
N ARG A 123 -0.99 25.57 5.30
CA ARG A 123 -0.96 26.09 6.65
C ARG A 123 -2.27 26.77 6.97
N ASN A 124 -2.97 26.23 7.97
CA ASN A 124 -4.22 26.82 8.45
C ASN A 124 -3.90 27.81 9.57
N LEU A 125 -4.36 29.04 9.43
CA LEU A 125 -4.42 30.07 10.46
C LEU A 125 -5.87 30.26 10.91
N ILE A 126 -6.11 31.10 11.92
CA ILE A 126 -7.46 31.32 12.48
C ILE A 126 -8.44 31.82 11.40
N ASP A 127 -8.02 32.80 10.60
CA ASP A 127 -8.90 33.49 9.64
C ASP A 127 -8.43 33.33 8.17
N SER A 128 -7.46 32.51 7.91
CA SER A 128 -6.89 32.34 6.56
C SER A 128 -6.20 30.99 6.40
N ARG A 129 -6.07 30.58 5.13
CA ARG A 129 -5.32 29.40 4.74
C ARG A 129 -4.30 29.79 3.68
N PHE A 130 -3.11 29.24 3.80
CA PHE A 130 -2.05 29.39 2.81
C PHE A 130 -1.68 28.05 2.24
N TYR A 131 -1.52 28.00 0.93
CA TYR A 131 -1.02 26.86 0.20
C TYR A 131 0.41 27.13 -0.26
N PHE A 132 1.24 26.12 -0.18
CA PHE A 132 2.64 26.16 -0.58
C PHE A 132 2.87 25.19 -1.71
N VAL A 133 3.59 25.61 -2.74
CA VAL A 133 4.16 24.75 -3.77
C VAL A 133 5.65 24.73 -3.54
N VAL A 134 6.18 23.56 -3.30
CA VAL A 134 7.58 23.33 -2.89
C VAL A 134 8.23 22.40 -3.90
N ASP A 135 9.47 22.68 -4.28
CA ASP A 135 10.26 21.76 -5.09
C ASP A 135 10.51 20.45 -4.31
N ALA A 136 10.10 19.33 -4.90
CA ALA A 136 10.11 18.03 -4.22
C ALA A 136 11.53 17.57 -3.85
N ARG A 137 12.56 18.00 -4.59
CA ARG A 137 13.95 17.56 -4.41
C ARG A 137 14.77 18.47 -3.51
N THR A 138 14.50 19.80 -3.58
CA THR A 138 15.31 20.79 -2.84
C THR A 138 14.63 21.33 -1.60
N GLY A 139 13.30 21.20 -1.47
CA GLY A 139 12.52 21.79 -0.38
C GLY A 139 12.33 23.32 -0.54
N GLU A 140 12.74 23.92 -1.66
CA GLU A 140 12.56 25.34 -1.92
C GLU A 140 11.08 25.66 -2.15
N ILE A 141 10.55 26.68 -1.45
CA ILE A 141 9.20 27.19 -1.69
C ILE A 141 9.18 27.94 -3.00
N LEU A 142 8.53 27.40 -4.00
CA LEU A 142 8.39 27.97 -5.32
C LEU A 142 7.29 29.04 -5.39
N GLU A 143 6.16 28.74 -4.73
CA GLU A 143 4.97 29.57 -4.79
C GLU A 143 4.18 29.49 -3.48
N THR A 144 3.46 30.57 -3.16
CA THR A 144 2.54 30.62 -2.01
C THR A 144 1.25 31.29 -2.45
N TYR A 145 0.10 30.69 -2.09
CA TYR A 145 -1.24 31.16 -2.46
C TYR A 145 -2.16 31.23 -1.25
N GLY A 146 -3.20 32.02 -1.33
CA GLY A 146 -4.33 32.03 -0.41
C GLY A 146 -5.44 31.06 -0.84
N ASP A 147 -6.64 31.24 -0.24
CA ASP A 147 -7.81 30.39 -0.49
C ASP A 147 -8.32 30.46 -1.93
N GLU A 148 -7.95 31.47 -2.70
CA GLU A 148 -8.33 31.64 -4.12
C GLU A 148 -7.86 30.49 -5.02
N LYS A 149 -6.85 29.72 -4.60
CA LYS A 149 -6.29 28.56 -5.34
C LYS A 149 -6.76 27.21 -4.83
N ALA A 150 -7.65 27.18 -3.85
CA ALA A 150 -8.09 25.92 -3.21
C ALA A 150 -8.70 24.92 -4.20
N GLU A 151 -9.50 25.41 -5.16
CA GLU A 151 -10.15 24.55 -6.16
C GLU A 151 -9.13 23.93 -7.13
N GLU A 152 -8.20 24.74 -7.65
CA GLU A 152 -7.13 24.28 -8.54
C GLU A 152 -6.24 23.22 -7.86
N ILE A 153 -5.90 23.44 -6.59
CA ILE A 153 -5.10 22.48 -5.81
C ILE A 153 -5.86 21.16 -5.57
N ASN A 154 -7.18 21.23 -5.36
CA ASN A 154 -8.01 20.02 -5.24
C ASN A 154 -8.10 19.26 -6.57
N GLU A 155 -8.14 19.96 -7.72
CA GLU A 155 -8.07 19.29 -9.03
C GLU A 155 -6.74 18.55 -9.21
N LEU A 156 -5.62 19.17 -8.87
CA LEU A 156 -4.30 18.52 -8.91
C LEU A 156 -4.22 17.31 -7.96
N ARG A 157 -4.89 17.35 -6.81
CA ARG A 157 -5.01 16.19 -5.93
C ARG A 157 -5.76 15.04 -6.59
N ASN A 158 -6.80 15.32 -7.36
CA ASN A 158 -7.52 14.31 -8.14
C ASN A 158 -6.64 13.71 -9.26
N GLU A 159 -5.77 14.53 -9.88
CA GLU A 159 -4.77 14.04 -10.84
C GLU A 159 -3.76 13.11 -10.15
N LYS A 160 -3.33 13.45 -8.93
CA LYS A 160 -2.46 12.56 -8.13
C LYS A 160 -3.09 11.18 -7.92
N ILE A 161 -4.38 11.11 -7.57
CA ILE A 161 -5.09 9.85 -7.40
C ILE A 161 -5.04 9.04 -8.70
N LYS A 162 -5.30 9.66 -9.84
CA LYS A 162 -5.20 8.99 -11.15
C LYS A 162 -3.77 8.55 -11.48
N SER A 163 -2.77 9.29 -11.02
CA SER A 163 -1.36 8.92 -11.27
C SER A 163 -0.95 7.59 -10.61
N MET A 164 -1.74 7.06 -9.67
CA MET A 164 -1.54 5.77 -9.03
C MET A 164 -2.14 4.57 -9.80
N GLU A 165 -2.67 4.79 -11.01
CA GLU A 165 -3.23 3.72 -11.88
C GLU A 165 -2.22 2.64 -12.31
N PHE A 166 -0.93 2.82 -12.02
CA PHE A 166 0.08 1.77 -12.20
C PHE A 166 -0.02 0.63 -11.15
N ILE A 167 -0.90 0.79 -10.15
CA ILE A 167 -1.25 -0.23 -9.16
C ILE A 167 -2.68 -0.67 -9.44
N GLU A 168 -2.88 -1.95 -9.59
CA GLU A 168 -4.19 -2.56 -9.75
C GLU A 168 -4.56 -3.27 -8.43
N THR A 169 -5.73 -2.95 -7.90
CA THR A 169 -6.27 -3.56 -6.68
C THR A 169 -7.47 -4.43 -7.01
N SER A 170 -7.76 -5.40 -6.15
CA SER A 170 -9.00 -6.17 -6.20
C SER A 170 -10.19 -5.31 -5.82
N ILE A 171 -11.35 -5.67 -6.32
CA ILE A 171 -12.64 -5.10 -5.91
C ILE A 171 -13.60 -6.21 -5.49
N SER A 172 -14.64 -5.84 -4.73
CA SER A 172 -15.68 -6.77 -4.31
C SER A 172 -16.31 -7.47 -5.49
N PHE A 173 -16.42 -8.79 -5.42
CA PHE A 173 -17.01 -9.62 -6.48
C PHE A 173 -18.50 -9.83 -6.23
N ASP A 174 -19.28 -8.84 -6.58
CA ASP A 174 -20.72 -8.84 -6.54
C ASP A 174 -21.31 -8.51 -7.92
N GLU A 175 -22.62 -8.30 -8.01
CA GLU A 175 -23.31 -8.00 -9.29
C GLU A 175 -22.83 -6.73 -10.00
N TYR A 176 -22.06 -5.87 -9.33
CA TYR A 176 -21.48 -4.64 -9.92
C TYR A 176 -20.04 -4.84 -10.42
N HIS A 177 -19.46 -6.01 -10.16
CA HIS A 177 -18.09 -6.31 -10.66
C HIS A 177 -18.11 -6.42 -12.20
N PRO A 178 -17.17 -5.77 -12.92
CA PRO A 178 -17.16 -5.77 -14.41
C PRO A 178 -17.22 -7.16 -15.04
N ASP A 179 -16.57 -8.14 -14.41
CA ASP A 179 -16.45 -9.51 -14.90
C ASP A 179 -17.40 -10.49 -14.20
N TYR A 180 -18.41 -10.01 -13.46
CA TYR A 180 -19.28 -10.86 -12.65
C TYR A 180 -19.95 -11.96 -13.47
N GLU A 181 -20.63 -11.62 -14.56
CA GLU A 181 -21.37 -12.57 -15.39
C GLU A 181 -20.46 -13.62 -16.04
N THR A 182 -19.22 -13.25 -16.37
CA THR A 182 -18.29 -14.14 -17.07
C THR A 182 -17.46 -15.02 -16.12
N ALA A 183 -17.17 -14.54 -14.91
CA ALA A 183 -16.30 -15.22 -13.98
C ALA A 183 -17.04 -15.87 -12.78
N LYS A 184 -18.34 -15.60 -12.58
CA LYS A 184 -19.12 -16.07 -11.41
C LYS A 184 -18.96 -17.57 -11.17
N GLY A 185 -19.20 -18.40 -12.17
CA GLY A 185 -19.13 -19.86 -12.01
C GLY A 185 -17.75 -20.36 -11.62
N LEU A 186 -16.69 -19.68 -12.10
CA LEU A 186 -15.31 -19.98 -11.72
C LEU A 186 -15.06 -19.56 -10.28
N VAL A 187 -15.36 -18.31 -9.92
CA VAL A 187 -15.11 -17.77 -8.57
C VAL A 187 -15.87 -18.59 -7.53
N ASP A 188 -17.17 -18.83 -7.72
CA ASP A 188 -18.00 -19.64 -6.80
C ASP A 188 -17.41 -21.03 -6.54
N SER A 189 -16.80 -21.65 -7.54
CA SER A 189 -16.16 -22.98 -7.39
C SER A 189 -14.92 -22.94 -6.50
N PHE A 190 -14.26 -21.79 -6.37
CA PHE A 190 -13.05 -21.63 -5.58
C PHE A 190 -13.27 -21.03 -4.19
N VAL A 191 -14.44 -20.43 -3.94
CA VAL A 191 -14.78 -19.79 -2.65
C VAL A 191 -15.88 -20.51 -1.90
N SER A 192 -16.19 -21.77 -2.23
CA SER A 192 -17.28 -22.55 -1.66
C SER A 192 -17.19 -22.75 -0.12
N ASP A 193 -16.02 -22.58 0.46
CA ASP A 193 -15.72 -22.57 1.89
C ASP A 193 -15.65 -21.16 2.50
N GLY A 194 -15.90 -20.13 1.70
CA GLY A 194 -15.88 -18.72 2.13
C GLY A 194 -17.05 -18.36 3.05
N ASP A 195 -16.84 -17.37 3.90
CA ASP A 195 -17.89 -16.80 4.73
C ASP A 195 -18.81 -15.90 3.88
N PRO A 196 -20.09 -16.19 3.76
CA PRO A 196 -21.00 -15.45 2.87
C PRO A 196 -21.25 -14.00 3.29
N ARG A 197 -20.83 -13.60 4.49
CA ARG A 197 -20.93 -12.21 4.97
C ARG A 197 -19.91 -11.30 4.34
N PHE A 198 -18.86 -11.88 3.79
CA PHE A 198 -17.72 -11.18 3.19
C PHE A 198 -17.59 -11.63 1.74
N PRO A 199 -18.08 -10.86 0.77
CA PRO A 199 -17.91 -11.20 -0.64
C PRO A 199 -16.41 -11.29 -0.94
N PRO A 200 -16.01 -12.20 -1.84
CA PRO A 200 -14.62 -12.28 -2.27
C PRO A 200 -14.23 -11.01 -2.99
N GLU A 201 -12.96 -10.66 -2.92
CA GLU A 201 -12.35 -9.61 -3.74
C GLU A 201 -11.61 -10.26 -4.90
N VAL A 202 -11.84 -9.75 -6.11
CA VAL A 202 -11.30 -10.34 -7.33
C VAL A 202 -10.61 -9.30 -8.17
N LEU A 203 -9.48 -9.67 -8.76
CA LEU A 203 -8.82 -8.96 -9.83
C LEU A 203 -8.60 -9.91 -11.00
N ILE A 204 -9.07 -9.54 -12.18
CA ILE A 204 -8.86 -10.31 -13.41
C ILE A 204 -7.82 -9.61 -14.27
N LYS A 205 -6.77 -10.34 -14.63
CA LYS A 205 -5.73 -9.92 -15.56
C LYS A 205 -5.65 -10.94 -16.68
N GLU A 206 -6.12 -10.59 -17.87
CA GLU A 206 -6.15 -11.49 -19.03
C GLU A 206 -6.84 -12.84 -18.70
N ASN A 207 -6.09 -13.94 -18.68
CA ASN A 207 -6.60 -15.28 -18.38
C ASN A 207 -6.31 -15.71 -16.93
N ILE A 208 -5.99 -14.78 -16.04
CA ILE A 208 -5.69 -15.05 -14.62
C ILE A 208 -6.72 -14.34 -13.75
N SER A 209 -7.31 -15.09 -12.82
CA SER A 209 -8.14 -14.56 -11.74
C SER A 209 -7.39 -14.67 -10.41
N LEU A 210 -7.24 -13.55 -9.72
CA LEU A 210 -6.74 -13.46 -8.35
C LEU A 210 -7.94 -13.29 -7.43
N ILE A 211 -8.12 -14.23 -6.52
CA ILE A 211 -9.32 -14.32 -5.66
C ILE A 211 -8.86 -14.27 -4.22
N ASN A 212 -9.25 -13.23 -3.48
CA ASN A 212 -9.07 -13.12 -2.04
C ASN A 212 -10.41 -13.28 -1.34
N TYR A 213 -10.44 -14.04 -0.25
CA TYR A 213 -11.67 -14.28 0.49
C TYR A 213 -11.39 -14.72 1.94
N HIS A 214 -12.44 -14.70 2.76
CA HIS A 214 -12.37 -15.06 4.18
C HIS A 214 -13.10 -16.36 4.46
N ILE A 215 -12.53 -17.18 5.33
CA ILE A 215 -13.11 -18.44 5.81
C ILE A 215 -13.34 -18.31 7.31
N ALA A 216 -14.54 -18.62 7.80
CA ALA A 216 -14.81 -18.70 9.24
C ALA A 216 -13.94 -19.80 9.88
N HIS A 217 -13.22 -19.47 10.95
CA HIS A 217 -12.24 -20.36 11.59
C HIS A 217 -12.50 -20.56 13.10
N GLY A 218 -13.74 -20.49 13.54
CA GLY A 218 -14.12 -20.73 14.92
C GLY A 218 -14.25 -19.46 15.77
N VAL A 219 -14.15 -19.61 17.09
CA VAL A 219 -14.31 -18.55 18.07
C VAL A 219 -13.18 -18.59 19.09
N LYS A 220 -12.56 -17.45 19.39
CA LYS A 220 -11.48 -17.33 20.37
C LYS A 220 -11.77 -16.14 21.27
N SER A 221 -11.78 -16.37 22.58
CA SER A 221 -12.08 -15.33 23.58
C SER A 221 -13.42 -14.58 23.32
N GLY A 222 -14.43 -15.30 22.83
CA GLY A 222 -15.75 -14.74 22.54
C GLY A 222 -15.89 -13.99 21.22
N SER A 223 -14.82 -13.88 20.44
CA SER A 223 -14.80 -13.25 19.11
C SER A 223 -14.62 -14.28 18.00
N GLU A 224 -15.40 -14.15 16.94
CA GLU A 224 -15.22 -14.95 15.72
C GLU A 224 -13.82 -14.72 15.12
N ARG A 225 -13.32 -15.78 14.50
CA ARG A 225 -11.99 -15.77 13.86
C ARG A 225 -12.11 -16.19 12.41
N PHE A 226 -11.25 -15.61 11.58
CA PHE A 226 -11.24 -15.82 10.13
C PHE A 226 -9.83 -16.12 9.63
N LYS A 227 -9.76 -16.91 8.57
CA LYS A 227 -8.58 -16.99 7.71
C LYS A 227 -8.81 -16.10 6.50
N ASN A 228 -7.77 -15.40 6.07
CA ASN A 228 -7.77 -14.71 4.78
C ASN A 228 -6.92 -15.51 3.80
N VAL A 229 -7.47 -15.79 2.63
CA VAL A 229 -6.90 -16.71 1.64
C VAL A 229 -6.78 -16.03 0.28
N LEU A 230 -5.64 -16.23 -0.38
CA LEU A 230 -5.42 -15.83 -1.78
C LEU A 230 -5.31 -17.07 -2.67
N LYS A 231 -6.09 -17.09 -3.75
CA LYS A 231 -5.97 -18.07 -4.84
C LYS A 231 -5.67 -17.38 -6.15
N ILE A 232 -4.79 -17.94 -6.96
CA ILE A 232 -4.54 -17.51 -8.34
C ILE A 232 -4.94 -18.66 -9.25
N VAL A 233 -5.86 -18.38 -10.18
CA VAL A 233 -6.54 -19.38 -11.01
C VAL A 233 -6.39 -19.01 -12.48
N GLU A 234 -6.12 -19.98 -13.33
CA GLU A 234 -6.17 -19.84 -14.78
C GLU A 234 -7.61 -19.98 -15.26
N ILE A 235 -8.18 -18.94 -15.85
CA ILE A 235 -9.62 -18.86 -16.17
C ILE A 235 -10.02 -19.93 -17.19
N ASN A 236 -9.32 -20.03 -18.31
CA ASN A 236 -9.69 -20.93 -19.43
C ASN A 236 -9.70 -22.41 -19.05
N THR A 237 -8.90 -22.82 -18.06
CA THR A 237 -8.78 -24.23 -17.66
C THR A 237 -9.37 -24.52 -16.27
N GLY A 238 -9.71 -23.50 -15.50
CA GLY A 238 -10.11 -23.63 -14.10
C GLY A 238 -9.00 -24.18 -13.20
N LYS A 239 -7.73 -24.05 -13.60
CA LYS A 239 -6.61 -24.63 -12.87
C LYS A 239 -6.12 -23.72 -11.77
N LEU A 240 -6.03 -24.23 -10.53
CA LEU A 240 -5.38 -23.53 -9.43
C LEU A 240 -3.86 -23.47 -9.67
N LEU A 241 -3.34 -22.26 -9.86
CA LEU A 241 -1.91 -22.00 -10.09
C LEU A 241 -1.17 -21.72 -8.78
N TYR A 242 -1.82 -21.05 -7.84
CA TYR A 242 -1.27 -20.68 -6.54
C TYR A 242 -2.35 -20.64 -5.46
N HIS A 243 -1.94 -20.90 -4.20
CA HIS A 243 -2.78 -20.77 -3.03
C HIS A 243 -1.90 -20.45 -1.82
N ASP A 244 -2.31 -19.46 -1.02
CA ASP A 244 -1.68 -19.14 0.26
C ASP A 244 -2.73 -18.66 1.28
N VAL A 245 -2.41 -18.82 2.56
CA VAL A 245 -3.16 -18.25 3.68
C VAL A 245 -2.40 -17.00 4.12
N LEU A 246 -2.99 -15.83 3.90
CA LEU A 246 -2.37 -14.56 4.21
C LEU A 246 -2.39 -14.29 5.72
N TYR A 247 -3.51 -14.65 6.35
CA TYR A 247 -3.70 -14.56 7.79
C TYR A 247 -4.51 -15.76 8.29
N ASP A 248 -4.02 -16.42 9.34
CA ASP A 248 -4.65 -17.63 9.89
C ASP A 248 -5.61 -17.33 11.05
N ASP A 249 -5.49 -16.17 11.72
CA ASP A 249 -6.26 -15.85 12.94
C ASP A 249 -6.66 -14.37 13.00
N LEU A 250 -7.54 -13.93 12.08
CA LEU A 250 -8.09 -12.58 12.07
C LEU A 250 -9.34 -12.47 12.95
N SER A 251 -9.54 -11.31 13.60
CA SER A 251 -10.76 -10.96 14.34
C SER A 251 -11.67 -9.97 13.58
N PHE A 252 -11.30 -9.60 12.38
CA PHE A 252 -12.05 -8.65 11.55
C PHE A 252 -11.84 -8.97 10.07
N PHE A 253 -12.71 -8.42 9.23
CA PHE A 253 -12.54 -8.44 7.78
C PHE A 253 -11.35 -7.55 7.36
N MET A 254 -10.50 -8.05 6.49
CA MET A 254 -9.35 -7.34 5.94
C MET A 254 -9.55 -7.17 4.43
N PRO A 255 -9.92 -5.97 3.97
CA PRO A 255 -9.97 -5.64 2.55
C PRO A 255 -8.56 -5.37 1.99
N ASP A 256 -8.46 -5.28 0.67
CA ASP A 256 -7.25 -4.86 -0.05
C ASP A 256 -6.00 -5.68 0.35
N ALA A 257 -6.17 -6.99 0.50
CA ALA A 257 -5.13 -7.86 1.03
C ALA A 257 -3.96 -8.07 0.06
N PHE A 258 -4.09 -7.70 -1.21
CA PHE A 258 -3.04 -7.76 -2.22
C PHE A 258 -3.22 -6.64 -3.26
N PHE A 259 -2.17 -6.38 -4.01
CA PHE A 259 -2.22 -5.53 -5.21
C PHE A 259 -1.32 -6.10 -6.31
N CYS A 260 -1.58 -5.66 -7.54
CA CYS A 260 -0.72 -5.94 -8.69
C CYS A 260 -0.01 -4.68 -9.16
N LYS A 261 1.23 -4.84 -9.60
CA LYS A 261 1.98 -3.86 -10.36
C LYS A 261 2.68 -4.58 -11.51
N ASP A 262 2.39 -4.19 -12.73
CA ASP A 262 2.81 -4.92 -13.92
C ASP A 262 2.41 -6.41 -13.81
N ASP A 263 3.36 -7.34 -13.95
CA ASP A 263 3.14 -8.78 -13.83
C ASP A 263 3.36 -9.32 -12.40
N PHE A 264 3.55 -8.44 -11.43
CA PHE A 264 3.81 -8.85 -10.06
C PHE A 264 2.57 -8.71 -9.19
N VAL A 265 2.36 -9.69 -8.32
CA VAL A 265 1.38 -9.68 -7.23
C VAL A 265 2.14 -9.54 -5.93
N PHE A 266 1.73 -8.58 -5.11
CA PHE A 266 2.31 -8.30 -3.79
C PHE A 266 1.26 -8.45 -2.71
N TYR A 267 1.61 -9.12 -1.63
CA TYR A 267 0.79 -9.22 -0.43
C TYR A 267 1.64 -9.41 0.82
N VAL A 268 1.07 -9.08 1.97
CA VAL A 268 1.70 -9.26 3.28
C VAL A 268 1.09 -10.48 3.97
N ARG A 269 1.94 -11.38 4.48
CA ARG A 269 1.52 -12.54 5.25
C ARG A 269 1.87 -12.35 6.73
N GLU A 270 0.86 -12.52 7.61
CA GLU A 270 0.98 -12.42 9.08
C GLU A 270 1.65 -11.12 9.56
N GLN A 271 1.60 -10.05 8.77
CA GLN A 271 2.31 -8.79 9.00
C GLN A 271 3.84 -8.93 9.14
N ILE A 272 4.42 -10.06 8.74
CA ILE A 272 5.86 -10.31 8.88
C ILE A 272 6.57 -10.63 7.59
N GLU A 273 5.86 -11.03 6.56
CA GLU A 273 6.46 -11.36 5.27
C GLU A 273 5.78 -10.59 4.14
N LEU A 274 6.56 -9.83 3.37
CA LEU A 274 6.14 -9.30 2.09
C LEU A 274 6.52 -10.31 1.01
N ILE A 275 5.54 -10.73 0.24
CA ILE A 275 5.69 -11.78 -0.78
C ILE A 275 5.42 -11.17 -2.15
N ALA A 276 6.28 -11.48 -3.09
CA ALA A 276 6.09 -11.16 -4.50
C ALA A 276 5.96 -12.43 -5.33
N ILE A 277 4.94 -12.45 -6.18
CA ILE A 277 4.70 -13.51 -7.16
C ILE A 277 4.75 -12.89 -8.55
N LYS A 278 5.48 -13.50 -9.47
CA LYS A 278 5.40 -13.13 -10.87
C LYS A 278 4.33 -13.96 -11.58
N LEU A 279 3.36 -13.29 -12.16
CA LEU A 279 2.34 -13.93 -12.99
C LEU A 279 2.98 -14.48 -14.28
N PRO A 280 2.49 -15.60 -14.81
CA PRO A 280 2.98 -16.13 -16.06
C PRO A 280 2.57 -15.23 -17.22
N HIS A 281 3.54 -14.85 -18.06
CA HIS A 281 3.21 -14.25 -19.35
C HIS A 281 2.44 -15.26 -20.19
N GLN A 282 1.36 -14.84 -20.79
CA GLN A 282 0.68 -15.63 -21.82
C GLN A 282 1.39 -15.37 -23.15
N ILE A 283 1.79 -16.43 -23.80
CA ILE A 283 2.33 -16.46 -25.15
C ILE A 283 1.17 -16.50 -26.15
#